data_ba6e8d1a04248db14293887ba1ca489c
#
_entry.id   ba6e8d1a04248db14293887ba1ca489c
#
_cell.length_a   1.000
_cell.length_b   1.000
_cell.length_c   1.000
_cell.angle_alpha   90.00
_cell.angle_beta   90.00
_cell.angle_gamma   90.00
#
_symmetry.space_group_name_H-M   'P 1'
#
loop_
_entity.id
_entity.type
_entity.pdbx_description
1 polymer ?
#
loop_
_entity_poly.entity_id
_entity_poly.type
_entity_poly.pdbx_seq_one_letter_code
_entity_poly.pdbx_strand_id
1 'polypeptide(L)'
;MMSSEHLTCGWLQQLLLVLVKLCFTFAGPLRPLIGTECTAKSPASYILVFTGHWSPQAFPKQYPLFRPPAQWSKLIAVSHNRHFRLWEEGTPASAGVQHFAELGVTVELMKAAKEARKKRVVGAMYRTAGIPNGIGHSSTEMLIQPRSSLLSLMVKMIPSPDWFVGVDSLNLCEGNQWKQEVTVDLHPYDAGTDSGFTFSSPNFPTSPPENITKITSQFPNHPANSFYYPRLKELPPIASIRIMRQSRSRDHQSPMSNHILPNSISPQRFSATPLDCEVSLWSSWGLCLGPCSRGGVRHRTRYILLRPANAGTPCPELEEQSECVPHSCMQHQ
;
A
#
# COMPACT_ATOMS: atom_id res chain seq x y z
N MET A 1 -8.31 44.70 58.31
CA MET A 1 -9.34 43.81 57.77
C MET A 1 -9.60 44.17 56.31
N MET A 2 -8.83 43.68 55.42
CA MET A 2 -9.10 43.70 53.95
C MET A 2 -7.95 42.89 53.33
N SER A 3 -8.20 41.68 52.92
CA SER A 3 -7.43 40.91 51.90
C SER A 3 -7.70 39.39 52.06
N SER A 4 -8.85 38.97 51.60
CA SER A 4 -9.10 37.50 51.47
C SER A 4 -9.97 37.11 50.27
N GLU A 5 -10.47 38.02 49.49
CA GLU A 5 -11.41 37.67 48.40
C GLU A 5 -10.81 37.64 46.99
N HIS A 6 -9.56 38.08 46.78
CA HIS A 6 -8.97 38.07 45.44
C HIS A 6 -8.20 36.81 45.06
N LEU A 7 -7.94 35.92 46.05
CA LEU A 7 -7.17 34.67 45.78
C LEU A 7 -8.05 33.50 45.24
N THR A 8 -9.34 33.50 45.49
CA THR A 8 -10.22 32.40 45.12
C THR A 8 -10.68 32.45 43.66
N CYS A 9 -10.75 33.64 43.07
CA CYS A 9 -11.20 33.81 41.67
C CYS A 9 -10.16 33.31 40.64
N GLY A 10 -8.86 33.48 40.95
CA GLY A 10 -7.77 33.05 40.04
C GLY A 10 -7.63 31.57 39.90
N TRP A 11 -7.87 30.84 40.98
CA TRP A 11 -7.78 29.36 40.97
C TRP A 11 -8.93 28.68 40.20
N LEU A 12 -10.14 29.21 40.34
CA LEU A 12 -11.32 28.74 39.61
C LEU A 12 -11.15 28.99 38.10
N GLN A 13 -10.60 30.13 37.70
CA GLN A 13 -10.36 30.44 36.28
C GLN A 13 -9.26 29.57 35.66
N GLN A 14 -8.21 29.24 36.40
CA GLN A 14 -7.17 28.30 35.97
C GLN A 14 -7.71 26.88 35.90
N LEU A 15 -8.52 26.42 36.85
CA LEU A 15 -9.16 25.10 36.83
C LEU A 15 -10.11 24.97 35.63
N LEU A 16 -10.85 26.01 35.30
CA LEU A 16 -11.75 26.03 34.12
C LEU A 16 -10.97 25.94 32.82
N LEU A 17 -9.83 26.65 32.71
CA LEU A 17 -8.95 26.59 31.55
C LEU A 17 -8.26 25.23 31.39
N VAL A 18 -7.92 24.55 32.47
CA VAL A 18 -7.35 23.18 32.44
C VAL A 18 -8.42 22.18 32.03
N LEU A 19 -9.65 22.29 32.55
CA LEU A 19 -10.78 21.43 32.19
C LEU A 19 -11.18 21.61 30.74
N VAL A 20 -11.20 22.86 30.23
CA VAL A 20 -11.45 23.13 28.80
C VAL A 20 -10.35 22.56 27.92
N LYS A 21 -9.07 22.68 28.29
CA LYS A 21 -7.96 22.06 27.57
C LYS A 21 -8.04 20.53 27.60
N LEU A 22 -8.41 19.92 28.74
CA LEU A 22 -8.60 18.47 28.84
C LEU A 22 -9.79 17.98 27.98
N CYS A 23 -10.89 18.74 27.87
CA CYS A 23 -12.00 18.40 26.97
C CYS A 23 -11.61 18.47 25.49
N PHE A 24 -10.74 19.38 25.07
CA PHE A 24 -10.27 19.46 23.69
C PHE A 24 -9.24 18.41 23.32
N THR A 25 -8.52 17.82 24.28
CA THR A 25 -7.57 16.73 24.01
C THR A 25 -8.23 15.36 23.84
N PHE A 26 -9.49 15.20 24.26
CA PHE A 26 -10.28 13.98 24.04
C PHE A 26 -11.25 14.02 22.84
N ALA A 27 -11.38 15.17 22.20
CA ALA A 27 -12.08 15.26 20.91
C ALA A 27 -11.12 14.87 19.79
N GLY A 28 -10.81 13.58 19.66
CA GLY A 28 -10.28 13.05 18.43
C GLY A 28 -11.17 13.44 17.26
N PRO A 29 -10.64 13.55 16.01
CA PRO A 29 -11.45 13.91 14.87
C PRO A 29 -12.66 12.98 14.81
N LEU A 30 -13.86 13.55 14.84
CA LEU A 30 -15.12 12.83 14.66
C LEU A 30 -14.98 12.08 13.32
N ARG A 31 -14.74 10.78 13.40
CA ARG A 31 -14.75 9.92 12.21
C ARG A 31 -16.09 10.10 11.52
N PRO A 32 -16.11 10.26 10.19
CA PRO A 32 -17.38 10.28 9.47
C PRO A 32 -18.14 9.01 9.86
N LEU A 33 -19.36 9.20 10.35
CA LEU A 33 -20.27 8.12 10.67
C LEU A 33 -20.33 7.19 9.48
N ILE A 34 -19.83 5.96 9.64
CA ILE A 34 -19.93 4.90 8.63
C ILE A 34 -21.40 4.83 8.23
N GLY A 35 -21.66 5.05 6.95
CA GLY A 35 -22.96 5.29 6.34
C GLY A 35 -24.13 4.53 6.94
N THR A 36 -25.31 5.11 6.80
CA THR A 36 -26.59 4.56 7.28
C THR A 36 -26.70 3.05 7.09
N GLU A 37 -27.21 2.35 8.10
CA GLU A 37 -27.46 0.90 8.00
C GLU A 37 -28.24 0.57 6.73
N CYS A 38 -27.87 -0.52 6.08
CA CYS A 38 -28.57 -0.99 4.90
C CYS A 38 -29.96 -1.50 5.26
N THR A 39 -30.98 -0.86 4.74
CA THR A 39 -32.41 -1.21 4.95
C THR A 39 -33.01 -1.93 3.75
N ALA A 40 -32.21 -2.41 2.81
CA ALA A 40 -32.66 -3.20 1.66
C ALA A 40 -33.39 -4.47 2.13
N LYS A 41 -34.51 -4.80 1.46
CA LYS A 41 -35.35 -5.93 1.85
C LYS A 41 -34.80 -7.30 1.44
N SER A 42 -33.93 -7.34 0.46
CA SER A 42 -33.40 -8.58 -0.12
C SER A 42 -31.89 -8.53 -0.31
N PRO A 43 -31.19 -9.68 -0.30
CA PRO A 43 -29.79 -9.77 -0.66
C PRO A 43 -29.53 -9.33 -2.10
N ALA A 44 -28.29 -8.93 -2.38
CA ALA A 44 -27.83 -8.65 -3.74
C ALA A 44 -26.69 -9.58 -4.14
N SER A 45 -26.75 -10.05 -5.39
CA SER A 45 -25.68 -10.83 -6.02
C SER A 45 -24.73 -9.87 -6.74
N TYR A 46 -23.43 -10.11 -6.58
CA TYR A 46 -22.37 -9.32 -7.21
C TYR A 46 -21.31 -10.23 -7.84
N ILE A 47 -20.66 -9.73 -8.86
CA ILE A 47 -19.36 -10.21 -9.31
C ILE A 47 -18.31 -9.22 -8.83
N LEU A 48 -17.31 -9.71 -8.10
CA LEU A 48 -16.08 -8.99 -7.76
C LEU A 48 -15.00 -9.41 -8.76
N VAL A 49 -14.38 -8.43 -9.42
CA VAL A 49 -13.20 -8.61 -10.25
C VAL A 49 -12.06 -7.85 -9.63
N PHE A 50 -10.95 -8.53 -9.34
CA PHE A 50 -9.68 -7.94 -8.98
C PHE A 50 -8.78 -7.91 -10.20
N THR A 51 -8.15 -6.77 -10.48
CA THR A 51 -7.23 -6.59 -11.60
C THR A 51 -5.90 -6.04 -11.08
N GLY A 52 -4.81 -6.76 -11.34
CA GLY A 52 -3.45 -6.32 -11.06
C GLY A 52 -2.91 -5.44 -12.19
N HIS A 53 -2.25 -4.35 -11.83
CA HIS A 53 -1.60 -3.38 -12.73
C HIS A 53 -0.09 -3.30 -12.49
N TRP A 54 0.44 -4.17 -11.66
CA TRP A 54 1.84 -4.17 -11.25
C TRP A 54 2.74 -4.62 -12.40
N SER A 55 3.33 -3.66 -13.09
CA SER A 55 4.17 -3.84 -14.27
C SER A 55 5.51 -3.15 -14.14
N PRO A 56 6.54 -3.57 -14.90
CA PRO A 56 7.83 -2.89 -14.92
C PRO A 56 7.76 -1.46 -15.48
N GLN A 57 6.72 -1.12 -16.26
CA GLN A 57 6.48 0.23 -16.74
C GLN A 57 5.89 1.13 -15.64
N ALA A 58 4.91 0.62 -14.89
CA ALA A 58 4.27 1.39 -13.82
C ALA A 58 5.14 1.47 -12.56
N PHE A 59 5.90 0.42 -12.25
CA PHE A 59 6.74 0.31 -11.06
C PHE A 59 8.13 -0.23 -11.42
N PRO A 60 8.97 0.56 -12.13
CA PRO A 60 10.25 0.08 -12.66
C PRO A 60 11.30 -0.18 -11.58
N LYS A 61 11.21 0.48 -10.41
CA LYS A 61 12.23 0.37 -9.36
C LYS A 61 12.19 -1.01 -8.73
N GLN A 62 13.25 -1.79 -8.94
CA GLN A 62 13.42 -3.14 -8.39
C GLN A 62 12.26 -4.08 -8.70
N TYR A 63 11.59 -3.91 -9.84
CA TYR A 63 10.49 -4.77 -10.26
C TYR A 63 10.92 -6.24 -10.25
N PRO A 64 10.18 -7.14 -9.55
CA PRO A 64 10.59 -8.54 -9.42
C PRO A 64 10.33 -9.30 -10.72
N LEU A 65 11.41 -9.70 -11.38
CA LEU A 65 11.38 -10.50 -12.61
C LEU A 65 11.50 -12.01 -12.35
N PHE A 66 12.17 -12.39 -11.24
CA PHE A 66 12.52 -13.79 -10.96
C PHE A 66 12.49 -14.09 -9.46
N ARG A 67 12.13 -15.33 -9.12
CA ARG A 67 12.35 -16.02 -7.84
C ARG A 67 11.71 -15.36 -6.59
N PRO A 68 10.43 -15.17 -6.56
CA PRO A 68 9.43 -15.35 -7.62
C PRO A 68 9.28 -14.08 -8.46
N PRO A 69 8.72 -14.15 -9.67
CA PRO A 69 8.29 -12.98 -10.40
C PRO A 69 7.10 -12.30 -9.69
N ALA A 70 6.84 -11.04 -10.05
CA ALA A 70 5.69 -10.30 -9.53
C ALA A 70 4.39 -11.07 -9.76
N GLN A 71 3.63 -11.29 -8.70
CA GLN A 71 2.36 -12.03 -8.70
C GLN A 71 1.48 -11.62 -7.53
N TRP A 72 0.23 -12.06 -7.52
CA TRP A 72 -0.73 -11.79 -6.48
C TRP A 72 -1.20 -13.06 -5.80
N SER A 73 -1.33 -13.01 -4.49
CA SER A 73 -1.97 -14.08 -3.73
C SER A 73 -3.44 -14.26 -4.10
N LYS A 74 -4.08 -15.26 -3.54
CA LYS A 74 -5.54 -15.34 -3.52
C LYS A 74 -6.10 -14.11 -2.82
N LEU A 75 -7.13 -13.49 -3.41
CA LEU A 75 -7.93 -12.47 -2.72
C LEU A 75 -8.75 -13.15 -1.63
N ILE A 76 -8.80 -12.54 -0.46
CA ILE A 76 -9.70 -12.88 0.63
C ILE A 76 -10.64 -11.70 0.83
N ALA A 77 -11.95 -11.93 0.80
CA ALA A 77 -12.95 -10.92 1.09
C ALA A 77 -13.95 -11.41 2.14
N VAL A 78 -14.44 -10.48 2.94
CA VAL A 78 -15.41 -10.73 4.02
C VAL A 78 -16.51 -9.69 3.96
N SER A 79 -17.77 -10.14 3.85
CA SER A 79 -18.90 -9.25 4.04
C SER A 79 -19.26 -9.18 5.52
N HIS A 80 -19.48 -7.98 6.06
CA HIS A 80 -19.65 -7.77 7.50
C HIS A 80 -20.50 -6.54 7.81
N ASN A 81 -20.80 -6.34 9.07
CA ASN A 81 -21.39 -5.11 9.58
C ASN A 81 -20.33 -4.25 10.30
N ARG A 82 -20.73 -3.10 10.85
CA ARG A 82 -19.83 -2.15 11.53
C ARG A 82 -19.08 -2.68 12.77
N HIS A 83 -19.47 -3.84 13.29
CA HIS A 83 -18.88 -4.43 14.50
C HIS A 83 -17.74 -5.41 14.19
N PHE A 84 -17.35 -5.54 12.93
CA PHE A 84 -16.22 -6.35 12.51
C PHE A 84 -15.28 -5.52 11.63
N ARG A 85 -13.98 -5.73 11.82
CA ARG A 85 -12.91 -5.22 10.98
C ARG A 85 -12.02 -6.38 10.57
N LEU A 86 -11.72 -6.48 9.29
CA LEU A 86 -10.72 -7.43 8.80
C LEU A 86 -9.32 -6.90 9.07
N TRP A 87 -9.12 -5.63 8.77
CA TRP A 87 -7.94 -4.82 9.04
C TRP A 87 -8.36 -3.34 9.05
N GLU A 88 -7.51 -2.46 9.56
CA GLU A 88 -7.78 -1.02 9.62
C GLU A 88 -6.46 -0.25 9.57
N GLU A 89 -6.36 0.75 8.68
CA GLU A 89 -5.20 1.65 8.61
C GLU A 89 -5.03 2.40 9.95
N GLY A 90 -3.78 2.58 10.37
CA GLY A 90 -3.43 3.23 11.64
C GLY A 90 -3.59 2.34 12.88
N THR A 91 -3.85 1.04 12.71
CA THR A 91 -3.91 0.06 13.80
C THR A 91 -2.89 -1.06 13.58
N PRO A 92 -2.41 -1.73 14.65
CA PRO A 92 -1.53 -2.89 14.51
C PRO A 92 -2.23 -4.03 13.77
N ALA A 93 -1.47 -4.75 12.95
CA ALA A 93 -1.96 -5.95 12.30
C ALA A 93 -2.32 -7.04 13.33
N SER A 94 -3.49 -7.67 13.17
CA SER A 94 -3.80 -8.90 13.91
C SER A 94 -2.88 -10.05 13.44
N ALA A 95 -2.70 -11.09 14.25
CA ALA A 95 -1.92 -12.26 13.86
C ALA A 95 -2.38 -12.86 12.50
N GLY A 96 -3.67 -12.83 12.22
CA GLY A 96 -4.21 -13.29 10.94
C GLY A 96 -3.83 -12.39 9.78
N VAL A 97 -3.85 -11.06 9.97
CA VAL A 97 -3.39 -10.06 8.97
C VAL A 97 -1.90 -10.20 8.74
N GLN A 98 -1.09 -10.30 9.80
CA GLN A 98 0.34 -10.53 9.73
C GLN A 98 0.67 -11.77 8.90
N HIS A 99 0.16 -12.95 9.25
CA HIS A 99 0.44 -14.20 8.52
C HIS A 99 -0.02 -14.14 7.07
N PHE A 100 -1.13 -13.42 6.79
CA PHE A 100 -1.55 -13.23 5.41
C PHE A 100 -0.64 -12.27 4.66
N ALA A 101 -0.27 -11.15 5.26
CA ALA A 101 0.58 -10.12 4.64
C ALA A 101 2.01 -10.61 4.41
N GLU A 102 2.60 -11.37 5.35
CA GLU A 102 3.94 -11.93 5.20
C GLU A 102 3.99 -13.20 4.32
N LEU A 103 3.05 -14.13 4.50
CA LEU A 103 3.14 -15.49 3.96
C LEU A 103 2.00 -15.86 2.98
N GLY A 104 0.95 -15.05 2.87
CA GLY A 104 -0.26 -15.42 2.11
C GLY A 104 -1.12 -16.48 2.79
N VAL A 105 -0.85 -16.79 4.07
CA VAL A 105 -1.55 -17.82 4.84
C VAL A 105 -2.88 -17.28 5.36
N THR A 106 -3.98 -17.98 5.06
CA THR A 106 -5.35 -17.51 5.32
C THR A 106 -6.00 -18.15 6.56
N VAL A 107 -5.35 -19.11 7.20
CA VAL A 107 -5.97 -19.97 8.22
C VAL A 107 -6.51 -19.15 9.39
N GLU A 108 -5.72 -18.24 9.95
CA GLU A 108 -6.12 -17.46 11.11
C GLU A 108 -7.14 -16.37 10.78
N LEU A 109 -6.99 -15.68 9.63
CA LEU A 109 -8.00 -14.75 9.14
C LEU A 109 -9.35 -15.45 8.97
N MET A 110 -9.35 -16.65 8.37
CA MET A 110 -10.57 -17.40 8.15
C MET A 110 -11.16 -17.94 9.44
N LYS A 111 -10.33 -18.30 10.42
CA LYS A 111 -10.80 -18.70 11.76
C LYS A 111 -11.47 -17.52 12.46
N ALA A 112 -10.83 -16.36 12.48
CA ALA A 112 -11.41 -15.16 13.08
C ALA A 112 -12.74 -14.75 12.42
N ALA A 113 -12.82 -14.79 11.08
CA ALA A 113 -14.04 -14.50 10.35
C ALA A 113 -15.15 -15.54 10.62
N LYS A 114 -14.82 -16.83 10.75
CA LYS A 114 -15.78 -17.88 11.13
C LYS A 114 -16.36 -17.66 12.54
N GLU A 115 -15.51 -17.30 13.51
CA GLU A 115 -15.98 -16.98 14.87
C GLU A 115 -16.87 -15.72 14.88
N ALA A 116 -16.49 -14.69 14.13
CA ALA A 116 -17.30 -13.48 13.97
C ALA A 116 -18.65 -13.78 13.26
N ARG A 117 -18.68 -14.76 12.34
CA ARG A 117 -19.93 -15.22 11.71
C ARG A 117 -20.89 -15.88 12.70
N LYS A 118 -20.39 -16.66 13.66
CA LYS A 118 -21.21 -17.23 14.74
C LYS A 118 -21.87 -16.12 15.56
N LYS A 119 -21.17 -14.99 15.77
CA LYS A 119 -21.69 -13.78 16.43
C LYS A 119 -22.60 -12.92 15.52
N ARG A 120 -22.85 -13.33 14.28
CA ARG A 120 -23.67 -12.64 13.28
C ARG A 120 -23.16 -11.25 12.87
N VAL A 121 -21.87 -10.95 13.10
CA VAL A 121 -21.23 -9.70 12.65
C VAL A 121 -20.56 -9.83 11.28
N VAL A 122 -20.26 -11.06 10.85
CA VAL A 122 -19.81 -11.44 9.52
C VAL A 122 -20.91 -12.19 8.78
N GLY A 123 -21.13 -11.86 7.51
CA GLY A 123 -22.10 -12.52 6.62
C GLY A 123 -21.47 -13.72 5.92
N ALA A 124 -20.56 -13.48 5.00
CA ALA A 124 -19.92 -14.50 4.19
C ALA A 124 -18.44 -14.14 3.91
N MET A 125 -17.71 -15.16 3.48
CA MET A 125 -16.30 -15.07 3.10
C MET A 125 -16.13 -15.53 1.67
N TYR A 126 -15.34 -14.80 0.89
CA TYR A 126 -15.13 -15.05 -0.53
C TYR A 126 -13.64 -15.16 -0.82
N ARG A 127 -13.28 -15.85 -1.88
CA ARG A 127 -11.91 -16.05 -2.33
C ARG A 127 -11.85 -16.08 -3.85
N THR A 128 -10.73 -15.61 -4.40
CA THR A 128 -10.40 -15.83 -5.82
C THR A 128 -9.20 -16.75 -5.96
N ALA A 129 -8.88 -17.13 -7.18
CA ALA A 129 -7.56 -17.65 -7.51
C ALA A 129 -6.51 -16.54 -7.38
N GLY A 130 -5.25 -16.93 -7.10
CA GLY A 130 -4.11 -16.01 -7.25
C GLY A 130 -3.85 -15.71 -8.72
N ILE A 131 -3.14 -14.61 -8.98
CA ILE A 131 -2.71 -14.23 -10.33
C ILE A 131 -1.20 -14.46 -10.42
N PRO A 132 -0.73 -15.34 -11.33
CA PRO A 132 0.68 -15.75 -11.40
C PRO A 132 1.59 -14.66 -12.02
N ASN A 133 1.07 -13.49 -12.31
CA ASN A 133 1.78 -12.34 -12.85
C ASN A 133 1.35 -11.06 -12.15
N GLY A 134 2.16 -10.00 -12.23
CA GLY A 134 1.79 -8.68 -11.72
C GLY A 134 0.59 -8.06 -12.45
N ILE A 135 0.38 -8.42 -13.73
CA ILE A 135 -0.77 -8.00 -14.55
C ILE A 135 -1.69 -9.21 -14.75
N GLY A 136 -2.99 -9.00 -14.59
CA GLY A 136 -3.99 -10.03 -14.79
C GLY A 136 -5.24 -9.76 -13.97
N HIS A 137 -6.19 -10.67 -13.99
CA HIS A 137 -7.42 -10.53 -13.22
C HIS A 137 -7.86 -11.86 -12.63
N SER A 138 -8.63 -11.77 -11.56
CA SER A 138 -9.34 -12.91 -10.96
C SER A 138 -10.68 -12.43 -10.44
N SER A 139 -11.67 -13.32 -10.37
CA SER A 139 -13.03 -12.95 -10.01
C SER A 139 -13.69 -13.97 -9.10
N THR A 140 -14.75 -13.53 -8.41
CA THR A 140 -15.61 -14.38 -7.59
C THR A 140 -17.02 -13.79 -7.52
N GLU A 141 -18.00 -14.68 -7.41
CA GLU A 141 -19.38 -14.29 -7.15
C GLU A 141 -19.60 -14.09 -5.65
N MET A 142 -20.44 -13.12 -5.31
CA MET A 142 -20.75 -12.78 -3.92
C MET A 142 -22.26 -12.60 -3.74
N LEU A 143 -22.80 -13.14 -2.66
CA LEU A 143 -24.16 -12.86 -2.20
C LEU A 143 -24.10 -12.04 -0.91
N ILE A 144 -24.42 -10.76 -1.01
CA ILE A 144 -24.31 -9.80 0.10
C ILE A 144 -25.68 -9.64 0.78
N GLN A 145 -25.69 -9.83 2.09
CA GLN A 145 -26.87 -9.67 2.93
C GLN A 145 -27.00 -8.22 3.43
N PRO A 146 -28.21 -7.65 3.59
CA PRO A 146 -28.37 -6.27 4.08
C PRO A 146 -27.69 -6.03 5.43
N ARG A 147 -27.78 -6.97 6.36
CA ARG A 147 -27.12 -6.89 7.68
C ARG A 147 -25.60 -6.93 7.65
N SER A 148 -24.99 -7.25 6.51
CA SER A 148 -23.54 -7.42 6.31
C SER A 148 -23.15 -6.75 4.99
N SER A 149 -23.55 -5.51 4.78
CA SER A 149 -23.39 -4.77 3.52
C SER A 149 -22.00 -4.16 3.32
N LEU A 150 -21.16 -4.20 4.34
CA LEU A 150 -19.76 -3.77 4.24
C LEU A 150 -18.90 -4.91 3.71
N LEU A 151 -17.93 -4.57 2.88
CA LEU A 151 -16.97 -5.50 2.30
C LEU A 151 -15.56 -5.05 2.66
N SER A 152 -14.78 -5.92 3.31
CA SER A 152 -13.34 -5.76 3.46
C SER A 152 -12.63 -6.86 2.69
N LEU A 153 -11.49 -6.54 2.07
CA LEU A 153 -10.68 -7.52 1.36
C LEU A 153 -9.19 -7.21 1.45
N MET A 154 -8.39 -8.24 1.19
CA MET A 154 -6.93 -8.19 1.12
C MET A 154 -6.40 -9.08 0.00
N VAL A 155 -5.33 -8.63 -0.63
CA VAL A 155 -4.52 -9.41 -1.58
C VAL A 155 -3.05 -9.12 -1.29
N LYS A 156 -2.24 -10.14 -0.98
CA LYS A 156 -0.81 -9.97 -0.76
C LYS A 156 -0.08 -9.76 -2.08
N MET A 157 0.87 -8.86 -2.07
CA MET A 157 1.87 -8.70 -3.12
C MET A 157 2.98 -9.75 -2.97
N ILE A 158 3.35 -10.43 -4.04
CA ILE A 158 4.40 -11.46 -4.01
C ILE A 158 5.40 -11.20 -5.16
N PRO A 159 6.70 -11.06 -4.85
CA PRO A 159 7.27 -10.98 -3.51
C PRO A 159 7.04 -9.63 -2.86
N SER A 160 6.98 -9.61 -1.55
CA SER A 160 7.09 -8.40 -0.72
C SER A 160 7.32 -8.80 0.74
N PRO A 161 7.81 -7.91 1.60
CA PRO A 161 7.92 -8.19 3.02
C PRO A 161 6.56 -8.58 3.60
N ASP A 162 5.72 -7.61 3.86
CA ASP A 162 4.36 -7.75 4.39
C ASP A 162 3.37 -6.82 3.70
N TRP A 163 3.62 -6.51 2.42
CA TRP A 163 2.80 -5.55 1.67
C TRP A 163 1.59 -6.22 1.03
N PHE A 164 0.47 -5.50 1.08
CA PHE A 164 -0.79 -5.94 0.52
C PHE A 164 -1.57 -4.77 -0.09
N VAL A 165 -2.58 -5.08 -0.87
CA VAL A 165 -3.60 -4.13 -1.31
C VAL A 165 -4.95 -4.57 -0.79
N GLY A 166 -5.86 -3.61 -0.55
CA GLY A 166 -7.17 -3.96 -0.04
C GLY A 166 -8.10 -2.77 0.15
N VAL A 167 -9.28 -3.06 0.65
CA VAL A 167 -10.25 -2.08 1.12
C VAL A 167 -10.77 -2.50 2.48
N ASP A 168 -10.96 -1.53 3.35
CA ASP A 168 -11.63 -1.70 4.63
C ASP A 168 -13.06 -1.16 4.54
N SER A 169 -14.02 -1.99 4.89
CA SER A 169 -15.43 -1.61 5.13
C SER A 169 -16.10 -0.84 3.98
N LEU A 170 -15.83 -1.24 2.73
CA LEU A 170 -16.46 -0.67 1.55
C LEU A 170 -17.98 -0.93 1.60
N ASN A 171 -18.77 0.14 1.66
CA ASN A 171 -20.22 0.01 1.74
C ASN A 171 -20.85 -0.21 0.36
N LEU A 172 -21.56 -1.34 0.18
CA LEU A 172 -22.25 -1.72 -1.04
C LEU A 172 -23.74 -1.35 -1.05
N CYS A 173 -24.26 -0.78 0.06
CA CYS A 173 -25.66 -0.42 0.20
C CYS A 173 -25.79 0.99 0.78
N GLU A 174 -26.60 1.82 0.13
CA GLU A 174 -26.89 3.17 0.57
C GLU A 174 -28.38 3.31 0.86
N GLY A 175 -28.73 3.46 2.14
CA GLY A 175 -30.10 3.39 2.60
C GLY A 175 -30.75 2.04 2.27
N ASN A 176 -31.77 2.03 1.42
CA ASN A 176 -32.48 0.83 0.97
C ASN A 176 -32.04 0.33 -0.42
N GLN A 177 -31.02 0.94 -1.02
CA GLN A 177 -30.59 0.66 -2.38
C GLN A 177 -29.20 0.03 -2.42
N TRP A 178 -29.08 -1.06 -3.16
CA TRP A 178 -27.81 -1.67 -3.49
C TRP A 178 -27.13 -0.91 -4.62
N LYS A 179 -25.86 -0.61 -4.46
CA LYS A 179 -25.04 0.01 -5.51
C LYS A 179 -24.98 -0.92 -6.72
N GLN A 180 -25.12 -0.36 -7.93
CA GLN A 180 -25.07 -1.15 -9.16
C GLN A 180 -23.64 -1.53 -9.52
N GLU A 181 -22.73 -0.60 -9.33
CA GLU A 181 -21.32 -0.78 -9.60
C GLU A 181 -20.48 0.04 -8.63
N VAL A 182 -19.35 -0.51 -8.23
CA VAL A 182 -18.31 0.18 -7.45
C VAL A 182 -16.97 -0.18 -8.02
N THR A 183 -16.17 0.82 -8.38
CA THR A 183 -14.77 0.66 -8.79
C THR A 183 -13.89 1.37 -7.78
N VAL A 184 -12.81 0.71 -7.35
CA VAL A 184 -11.84 1.27 -6.41
C VAL A 184 -10.44 1.00 -6.91
N ASP A 185 -9.66 2.04 -7.05
CA ASP A 185 -8.22 1.95 -7.27
C ASP A 185 -7.51 1.56 -5.98
N LEU A 186 -6.60 0.60 -6.06
CA LEU A 186 -5.90 0.05 -4.91
C LEU A 186 -4.45 0.50 -4.90
N HIS A 187 -4.02 0.98 -3.74
CA HIS A 187 -2.65 1.36 -3.43
C HIS A 187 -2.07 0.40 -2.40
N PRO A 188 -0.74 0.23 -2.34
CA PRO A 188 -0.13 -0.70 -1.41
C PRO A 188 -0.21 -0.20 0.04
N TYR A 189 -0.36 -1.14 0.95
CA TYR A 189 -0.26 -0.98 2.40
C TYR A 189 0.87 -1.85 2.93
N ASP A 190 1.55 -1.34 3.94
CA ASP A 190 2.50 -2.01 4.78
C ASP A 190 1.78 -2.51 6.03
N ALA A 191 1.94 -3.77 6.39
CA ALA A 191 1.26 -4.33 7.56
C ALA A 191 1.97 -4.00 8.88
N GLY A 192 3.17 -3.42 8.82
CA GLY A 192 3.97 -3.01 9.98
C GLY A 192 4.60 -4.17 10.75
N THR A 193 4.76 -5.32 10.12
CA THR A 193 5.23 -6.56 10.77
C THR A 193 6.60 -7.02 10.26
N ASP A 194 7.05 -6.52 9.12
CA ASP A 194 8.37 -6.76 8.52
C ASP A 194 8.98 -5.43 8.07
N SER A 195 10.18 -5.10 8.55
CA SER A 195 10.88 -3.85 8.25
C SER A 195 11.60 -3.82 6.90
N GLY A 196 11.38 -4.80 6.03
CA GLY A 196 11.90 -4.82 4.68
C GLY A 196 11.33 -3.70 3.82
N PHE A 197 12.16 -3.04 3.01
CA PHE A 197 11.74 -1.91 2.16
C PHE A 197 11.93 -2.15 0.67
N THR A 198 12.24 -3.36 0.25
CA THR A 198 12.26 -3.76 -1.17
C THR A 198 11.36 -4.96 -1.40
N PHE A 199 10.89 -5.13 -2.63
CA PHE A 199 10.09 -6.31 -2.99
C PHE A 199 10.78 -7.64 -2.62
N SER A 200 12.10 -7.69 -2.67
CA SER A 200 12.90 -8.91 -2.42
C SER A 200 13.67 -8.85 -1.10
N SER A 201 13.28 -7.99 -0.18
CA SER A 201 13.90 -7.97 1.16
C SER A 201 13.76 -9.33 1.83
N PRO A 202 14.82 -9.83 2.48
CA PRO A 202 14.68 -10.95 3.38
C PRO A 202 13.76 -10.57 4.55
N ASN A 203 13.26 -11.59 5.25
CA ASN A 203 12.39 -11.36 6.41
C ASN A 203 13.16 -10.68 7.56
N PHE A 204 12.69 -9.50 7.95
CA PHE A 204 13.18 -8.70 9.09
C PHE A 204 12.00 -8.33 9.99
N PRO A 205 11.61 -9.20 10.94
CA PRO A 205 10.48 -8.94 11.82
C PRO A 205 10.60 -7.60 12.56
N THR A 206 9.57 -6.77 12.46
CA THR A 206 9.48 -5.50 13.19
C THR A 206 9.08 -5.77 14.64
N SER A 207 9.87 -5.27 15.59
CA SER A 207 9.61 -5.46 17.03
C SER A 207 9.83 -4.16 17.81
N PRO A 208 8.81 -3.60 18.46
CA PRO A 208 7.41 -4.02 18.42
C PRO A 208 6.78 -3.80 17.02
N PRO A 209 5.71 -4.53 16.65
CA PRO A 209 5.01 -4.29 15.38
C PRO A 209 4.50 -2.86 15.27
N GLU A 210 4.61 -2.30 14.07
CA GLU A 210 4.07 -0.98 13.73
C GLU A 210 2.61 -1.06 13.29
N ASN A 211 2.00 0.09 13.07
CA ASN A 211 0.63 0.15 12.55
C ASN A 211 0.61 -0.09 11.04
N ILE A 212 -0.51 -0.62 10.56
CA ILE A 212 -0.79 -0.71 9.13
C ILE A 212 -0.79 0.70 8.54
N THR A 213 0.05 0.93 7.52
CA THR A 213 0.20 2.25 6.90
C THR A 213 0.12 2.18 5.37
N LYS A 214 -0.45 3.21 4.76
CA LYS A 214 -0.46 3.33 3.31
C LYS A 214 0.95 3.66 2.79
N ILE A 215 1.42 2.89 1.82
CA ILE A 215 2.67 3.20 1.11
C ILE A 215 2.37 4.26 0.04
N THR A 216 3.21 5.29 0.00
CA THR A 216 3.10 6.38 -0.98
C THR A 216 4.39 6.54 -1.78
N SER A 217 4.42 7.46 -2.73
CA SER A 217 5.63 7.80 -3.49
C SER A 217 6.77 8.37 -2.64
N GLN A 218 6.47 8.82 -1.41
CA GLN A 218 7.41 9.48 -0.50
C GLN A 218 7.48 8.82 0.88
N PHE A 219 6.60 7.87 1.17
CA PHE A 219 6.58 7.16 2.46
C PHE A 219 6.46 5.65 2.24
N PRO A 220 7.31 4.83 2.87
CA PRO A 220 8.45 5.20 3.75
C PRO A 220 9.49 6.06 3.02
N ASN A 221 10.01 7.11 3.72
CA ASN A 221 11.00 8.02 3.14
C ASN A 221 12.40 7.40 3.19
N HIS A 222 12.63 6.40 2.36
CA HIS A 222 13.89 5.71 2.25
C HIS A 222 14.26 5.50 0.78
N PRO A 223 15.41 6.03 0.29
CA PRO A 223 15.79 5.93 -1.12
C PRO A 223 15.83 4.51 -1.68
N ALA A 224 16.14 3.51 -0.87
CA ALA A 224 16.14 2.11 -1.29
C ALA A 224 14.74 1.48 -1.33
N ASN A 225 13.68 2.15 -0.86
CA ASN A 225 12.33 1.61 -0.91
C ASN A 225 11.86 1.45 -2.37
N SER A 226 11.27 0.30 -2.69
CA SER A 226 10.81 -0.01 -4.05
C SER A 226 9.68 0.90 -4.54
N PHE A 227 8.95 1.55 -3.64
CA PHE A 227 7.91 2.54 -3.96
C PHE A 227 8.36 3.99 -3.80
N TYR A 228 9.65 4.24 -3.54
CA TYR A 228 10.17 5.60 -3.42
C TYR A 228 10.35 6.25 -4.79
N TYR A 229 9.41 7.10 -5.16
CA TYR A 229 9.38 7.90 -6.38
C TYR A 229 9.12 9.38 -6.03
N PRO A 230 10.08 10.09 -5.44
CA PRO A 230 9.86 11.41 -4.82
C PRO A 230 9.39 12.49 -5.80
N ARG A 231 9.55 12.30 -7.10
CA ARG A 231 9.04 13.20 -8.15
C ARG A 231 7.55 13.01 -8.46
N LEU A 232 6.97 11.89 -8.04
CA LEU A 232 5.54 11.66 -8.21
C LEU A 232 4.77 12.26 -7.04
N LYS A 233 3.68 12.95 -7.36
CA LYS A 233 2.73 13.42 -6.35
C LYS A 233 2.02 12.25 -5.67
N GLU A 234 1.64 11.25 -6.45
CA GLU A 234 0.98 10.03 -5.99
C GLU A 234 1.48 8.83 -6.81
N LEU A 235 1.51 7.65 -6.17
CA LEU A 235 1.75 6.40 -6.90
C LEU A 235 0.56 6.11 -7.82
N PRO A 236 0.80 5.60 -9.03
CA PRO A 236 -0.29 5.05 -9.83
C PRO A 236 -0.95 3.89 -9.07
N PRO A 237 -2.23 3.59 -9.29
CA PRO A 237 -2.87 2.42 -8.70
C PRO A 237 -2.13 1.15 -9.13
N ILE A 238 -1.76 0.31 -8.15
CA ILE A 238 -1.05 -0.94 -8.44
C ILE A 238 -2.01 -2.09 -8.74
N ALA A 239 -3.27 -1.93 -8.36
CA ALA A 239 -4.37 -2.84 -8.67
C ALA A 239 -5.69 -2.07 -8.65
N SER A 240 -6.77 -2.72 -9.04
CA SER A 240 -8.13 -2.20 -8.89
C SER A 240 -9.12 -3.32 -8.60
N ILE A 241 -10.24 -2.97 -7.99
CA ILE A 241 -11.41 -3.85 -7.90
C ILE A 241 -12.60 -3.23 -8.61
N ARG A 242 -13.37 -4.06 -9.26
CA ARG A 242 -14.67 -3.71 -9.83
C ARG A 242 -15.72 -4.68 -9.28
N ILE A 243 -16.77 -4.13 -8.70
CA ILE A 243 -17.85 -4.89 -8.07
C ILE A 243 -19.13 -4.53 -8.79
N MET A 244 -19.71 -5.50 -9.50
CA MET A 244 -20.88 -5.29 -10.36
C MET A 244 -22.05 -6.11 -9.86
N ARG A 245 -23.20 -5.46 -9.65
CA ARG A 245 -24.43 -6.13 -9.24
C ARG A 245 -24.99 -6.96 -10.41
N GLN A 246 -25.33 -8.22 -10.14
CA GLN A 246 -26.02 -9.08 -11.10
C GLN A 246 -27.53 -8.82 -11.02
N SER A 247 -28.14 -8.52 -12.14
CA SER A 247 -29.61 -8.52 -12.26
C SER A 247 -30.09 -9.98 -12.31
N ARG A 248 -31.10 -10.32 -11.48
CA ARG A 248 -31.84 -11.58 -11.66
C ARG A 248 -32.70 -11.42 -12.89
N SER A 249 -32.24 -11.82 -14.07
CA SER A 249 -33.16 -12.08 -15.18
C SER A 249 -34.01 -13.29 -14.81
N ARG A 250 -35.31 -13.08 -14.67
CA ARG A 250 -36.31 -14.14 -14.61
C ARG A 250 -36.56 -14.58 -16.07
N ASP A 251 -35.62 -15.29 -16.66
CA ASP A 251 -35.92 -15.99 -17.91
C ASP A 251 -35.44 -17.43 -17.82
N HIS A 252 -36.46 -18.28 -17.98
CA HIS A 252 -36.34 -19.72 -18.12
C HIS A 252 -35.56 -20.08 -19.39
N GLN A 253 -34.68 -21.07 -19.23
CA GLN A 253 -34.20 -22.01 -20.26
C GLN A 253 -33.32 -21.43 -21.40
N SER A 254 -32.02 -21.54 -21.17
CA SER A 254 -31.13 -22.03 -22.25
C SER A 254 -29.85 -22.60 -21.63
N PRO A 255 -29.36 -23.75 -22.15
CA PRO A 255 -28.21 -24.43 -21.59
C PRO A 255 -26.91 -23.71 -21.99
N MET A 256 -25.97 -23.70 -21.07
CA MET A 256 -24.52 -23.39 -21.27
C MET A 256 -24.23 -22.29 -22.29
N SER A 257 -24.41 -21.06 -21.89
CA SER A 257 -23.70 -19.95 -22.49
C SER A 257 -22.43 -19.72 -21.69
N ASN A 258 -21.28 -19.91 -22.32
CA ASN A 258 -20.00 -19.44 -21.85
C ASN A 258 -20.18 -17.99 -21.38
N HIS A 259 -20.04 -17.73 -20.07
CA HIS A 259 -20.03 -16.40 -19.53
C HIS A 259 -18.82 -15.67 -20.13
N ILE A 260 -19.06 -15.02 -21.23
CA ILE A 260 -18.14 -14.05 -21.80
C ILE A 260 -18.08 -12.92 -20.77
N LEU A 261 -17.01 -12.87 -20.00
CA LEU A 261 -16.58 -11.65 -19.32
C LEU A 261 -16.68 -10.53 -20.35
N PRO A 262 -17.35 -9.41 -20.04
CA PRO A 262 -17.42 -8.31 -21.00
C PRO A 262 -15.98 -7.94 -21.40
N ASN A 263 -15.68 -8.15 -22.68
CA ASN A 263 -14.38 -7.92 -23.33
C ASN A 263 -13.96 -6.44 -23.36
N SER A 264 -14.57 -5.61 -22.52
CA SER A 264 -14.32 -4.17 -22.47
C SER A 264 -13.70 -3.70 -21.14
N ILE A 265 -12.83 -4.52 -20.52
CA ILE A 265 -11.83 -3.91 -19.66
C ILE A 265 -10.75 -3.39 -20.61
N SER A 266 -10.98 -2.19 -21.14
CA SER A 266 -9.94 -1.43 -21.81
C SER A 266 -8.74 -1.40 -20.86
N PRO A 267 -7.54 -1.85 -21.27
CA PRO A 267 -6.38 -1.70 -20.45
C PRO A 267 -6.19 -0.21 -20.23
N GLN A 268 -6.51 0.28 -19.04
CA GLN A 268 -6.10 1.62 -18.64
C GLN A 268 -4.59 1.66 -18.83
N ARG A 269 -4.13 2.42 -19.85
CA ARG A 269 -2.71 2.69 -20.05
C ARG A 269 -2.29 3.60 -18.90
N PHE A 270 -1.87 3.03 -17.77
CA PHE A 270 -1.20 3.80 -16.77
C PHE A 270 0.07 4.39 -17.40
N SER A 271 0.27 5.67 -17.20
CA SER A 271 1.48 6.36 -17.65
C SER A 271 2.69 5.65 -17.06
N ALA A 272 3.71 5.45 -17.89
CA ALA A 272 4.96 4.89 -17.41
C ALA A 272 5.56 5.81 -16.32
N THR A 273 5.95 5.25 -15.19
CA THR A 273 6.53 6.00 -14.06
C THR A 273 7.98 6.34 -14.37
N PRO A 274 8.39 7.62 -14.38
CA PRO A 274 9.78 8.01 -14.56
C PRO A 274 10.64 7.49 -13.39
N LEU A 275 11.78 6.89 -13.70
CA LEU A 275 12.78 6.46 -12.75
C LEU A 275 14.10 7.14 -13.07
N ASP A 276 14.63 7.89 -12.12
CA ASP A 276 15.89 8.60 -12.27
C ASP A 276 17.09 7.69 -12.02
N CYS A 277 18.23 8.06 -12.59
CA CYS A 277 19.48 7.39 -12.28
C CYS A 277 19.91 7.69 -10.85
N GLU A 278 20.28 6.65 -10.11
CA GLU A 278 20.97 6.79 -8.83
C GLU A 278 22.41 6.30 -8.96
N VAL A 279 23.35 7.04 -8.40
CA VAL A 279 24.77 6.72 -8.43
C VAL A 279 25.33 6.64 -7.01
N SER A 280 26.43 5.88 -6.83
CA SER A 280 27.15 5.81 -5.57
C SER A 280 27.81 7.15 -5.22
N LEU A 281 28.26 7.27 -3.99
CA LEU A 281 29.24 8.31 -3.64
C LEU A 281 30.50 8.13 -4.47
N TRP A 282 31.24 9.23 -4.64
CA TRP A 282 32.54 9.20 -5.27
C TRP A 282 33.50 8.33 -4.47
N SER A 283 34.34 7.55 -5.18
CA SER A 283 35.51 6.94 -4.57
C SER A 283 36.46 8.01 -4.05
N SER A 284 37.42 7.63 -3.21
CA SER A 284 38.58 8.46 -2.93
C SER A 284 39.33 8.78 -4.22
N TRP A 285 40.04 9.92 -4.26
CA TRP A 285 40.92 10.23 -5.36
C TRP A 285 42.02 9.20 -5.49
N GLY A 286 42.27 8.76 -6.70
CA GLY A 286 43.42 7.93 -7.05
C GLY A 286 44.75 8.66 -6.93
N LEU A 287 45.84 7.96 -7.26
CA LEU A 287 47.17 8.53 -7.26
C LEU A 287 47.31 9.66 -8.29
N CYS A 288 48.04 10.68 -7.91
CA CYS A 288 48.42 11.74 -8.83
C CYS A 288 49.51 11.23 -9.77
N LEU A 289 49.17 11.04 -11.03
CA LEU A 289 50.10 10.53 -12.06
C LEU A 289 50.44 11.63 -13.05
N GLY A 290 51.71 11.83 -13.33
CA GLY A 290 52.20 12.80 -14.30
C GLY A 290 53.65 13.22 -14.08
N PRO A 291 54.26 13.94 -15.04
CA PRO A 291 55.63 14.46 -14.93
C PRO A 291 55.64 15.73 -14.06
N CYS A 292 56.69 15.90 -13.28
CA CYS A 292 56.88 17.08 -12.42
C CYS A 292 56.85 18.42 -13.18
N SER A 293 57.24 18.42 -14.44
CA SER A 293 57.35 19.63 -15.28
C SER A 293 55.99 20.18 -15.77
N ARG A 294 54.92 19.35 -15.78
CA ARG A 294 53.59 19.72 -16.31
C ARG A 294 52.47 19.48 -15.32
N GLY A 295 52.79 19.05 -14.09
CA GLY A 295 51.79 18.58 -13.12
C GLY A 295 51.25 17.17 -13.44
N GLY A 296 50.41 16.68 -12.58
CA GLY A 296 49.76 15.38 -12.74
C GLY A 296 48.25 15.49 -12.77
N VAL A 297 47.62 14.37 -13.04
CA VAL A 297 46.16 14.22 -13.01
C VAL A 297 45.82 13.07 -12.08
N ARG A 298 44.79 13.24 -11.29
CA ARG A 298 44.17 12.19 -10.45
C ARG A 298 42.75 12.00 -10.87
N HIS A 299 42.26 10.79 -10.68
CA HIS A 299 40.92 10.38 -11.07
C HIS A 299 40.14 9.89 -9.86
N ARG A 300 38.82 10.06 -9.89
CA ARG A 300 37.90 9.34 -9.02
C ARG A 300 36.72 8.87 -9.83
N THR A 301 36.08 7.82 -9.35
CA THR A 301 34.96 7.19 -10.04
C THR A 301 33.78 6.96 -9.09
N ARG A 302 32.64 6.78 -9.67
CA ARG A 302 31.42 6.30 -8.99
C ARG A 302 30.69 5.35 -9.94
N TYR A 303 29.79 4.53 -9.41
CA TYR A 303 29.08 3.54 -10.20
C TYR A 303 27.57 3.74 -10.11
N ILE A 304 26.85 3.21 -11.10
CA ILE A 304 25.40 3.29 -11.17
C ILE A 304 24.80 2.30 -10.17
N LEU A 305 23.99 2.79 -9.23
CA LEU A 305 23.17 2.00 -8.30
C LEU A 305 21.84 1.62 -8.93
N LEU A 306 21.25 2.56 -9.67
CA LEU A 306 19.94 2.39 -10.31
C LEU A 306 19.97 3.02 -11.72
N ARG A 307 19.63 2.24 -12.74
CA ARG A 307 19.54 2.75 -14.10
C ARG A 307 18.24 3.53 -14.31
N PRO A 308 18.28 4.63 -15.09
CA PRO A 308 17.05 5.38 -15.38
C PRO A 308 16.11 4.57 -16.28
N ALA A 309 14.81 4.83 -16.14
CA ALA A 309 13.76 4.25 -16.97
C ALA A 309 12.64 5.26 -17.24
N ASN A 310 11.83 5.00 -18.28
CA ASN A 310 10.62 5.75 -18.59
C ASN A 310 10.83 7.28 -18.64
N ALA A 311 11.88 7.74 -19.34
CA ALA A 311 12.27 9.14 -19.42
C ALA A 311 12.62 9.81 -18.07
N GLY A 312 13.10 9.05 -17.09
CA GLY A 312 13.73 9.59 -15.90
C GLY A 312 15.07 10.28 -16.24
N THR A 313 15.61 11.02 -15.27
CA THR A 313 16.86 11.76 -15.40
C THR A 313 18.02 10.80 -15.72
N PRO A 314 18.80 11.05 -16.79
CA PRO A 314 19.94 10.22 -17.13
C PRO A 314 21.02 10.26 -16.04
N CYS A 315 21.93 9.29 -16.10
CA CYS A 315 23.05 9.25 -15.16
C CYS A 315 24.00 10.44 -15.39
N PRO A 316 24.48 11.07 -14.32
CA PRO A 316 25.53 12.06 -14.40
C PRO A 316 26.87 11.38 -14.68
N GLU A 317 27.91 12.18 -14.93
CA GLU A 317 29.27 11.69 -15.14
C GLU A 317 29.72 10.73 -14.05
N LEU A 318 30.34 9.63 -14.46
CA LEU A 318 30.80 8.56 -13.56
C LEU A 318 32.29 8.64 -13.23
N GLU A 319 32.98 9.49 -13.92
CA GLU A 319 34.42 9.74 -13.74
C GLU A 319 34.66 11.23 -13.58
N GLU A 320 35.60 11.60 -12.75
CA GLU A 320 36.04 12.97 -12.55
C GLU A 320 37.57 13.01 -12.49
N GLN A 321 38.14 14.01 -13.17
CA GLN A 321 39.55 14.26 -13.20
C GLN A 321 39.86 15.59 -12.52
N SER A 322 41.02 15.67 -11.85
CA SER A 322 41.47 16.89 -11.20
C SER A 322 42.99 16.99 -11.34
N GLU A 323 43.49 18.19 -11.62
CA GLU A 323 44.92 18.46 -11.60
C GLU A 323 45.48 18.28 -10.19
N CYS A 324 46.76 17.89 -10.11
CA CYS A 324 47.43 17.62 -8.85
C CYS A 324 48.93 17.73 -9.01
N VAL A 325 49.65 17.76 -7.90
CA VAL A 325 51.13 17.66 -7.88
C VAL A 325 51.50 16.25 -7.45
N PRO A 326 52.24 15.47 -8.28
CA PRO A 326 52.69 14.15 -7.90
C PRO A 326 53.53 14.19 -6.63
N HIS A 327 53.33 13.21 -5.75
CA HIS A 327 54.05 13.14 -4.47
C HIS A 327 55.59 13.07 -4.65
N SER A 328 56.02 12.42 -5.72
CA SER A 328 57.45 12.35 -6.11
C SER A 328 58.06 13.72 -6.40
N CYS A 329 57.25 14.72 -6.76
CA CYS A 329 57.73 16.07 -7.07
C CYS A 329 57.85 16.96 -5.81
N MET A 330 57.31 16.55 -4.69
CA MET A 330 57.38 17.28 -3.41
C MET A 330 58.65 16.91 -2.61
N GLN A 331 59.36 15.85 -2.98
CA GLN A 331 60.53 15.36 -2.25
C GLN A 331 61.85 15.97 -2.73
N HIS A 332 61.84 16.89 -3.71
CA HIS A 332 62.99 17.53 -4.29
C HIS A 332 63.04 19.06 -4.11
N GLN A 333 62.30 19.60 -3.12
CA GLN A 333 62.47 20.97 -2.65
C GLN A 333 63.20 21.05 -1.32
#